data_9c0c4ed69c4a32d450d0f48c7c08ca4a
#
_entry.id   9c0c4ed69c4a32d450d0f48c7c08ca4a
#
_cell.length_a   1.000
_cell.length_b   1.000
_cell.length_c   1.000
_cell.angle_alpha   90.00
_cell.angle_beta   90.00
_cell.angle_gamma   90.00
#
_symmetry.space_group_name_H-M   'P 1'
#
loop_
_entity.id
_entity.type
_entity.pdbx_description
1 polymer ?
#
loop_
_entity_poly.entity_id
_entity_poly.type
_entity_poly.pdbx_seq_one_letter_code
_entity_poly.pdbx_strand_id
1 'polypeptide(L)'
;MKSDPLVSVLMSVYKEGVPIVSQAIDSIRKQSYQNIEIIVLLDCPGYEELTAYLAQLEREESRLHYCVNEVNMGLLASLNKGLDLCRGEFICRMDADDYAERDRIAKQMDYIHAHKLDLVGSYTNLMNVNGELPGTIKHFPIHHKYLCRYLKYANAVPHPTWLVRKAVYDTLHGYRDVLYAEDYDFLIRACLSDYRMGVVPEPLLRYRVNQKGITQRNMASQKIVSSCLAAQLKKNKIFSEEEIIIYREKRKHAETGLTKYYTAGKKWKMGEQLSLTDKCMVIFNVQNLKELWERLSCKWILYRDGKYDYY
;
A
#
# COMPACT_ATOMS: atom_id res chain seq x y z
N MET A 1 -22.21 -17.45 21.32
CA MET A 1 -21.03 -17.29 20.43
C MET A 1 -21.02 -15.83 20.02
N LYS A 2 -19.91 -15.10 20.18
CA LYS A 2 -19.81 -13.78 19.56
C LYS A 2 -19.86 -13.98 18.05
N SER A 3 -20.72 -13.22 17.36
CA SER A 3 -20.72 -13.19 15.89
C SER A 3 -19.36 -12.70 15.41
N ASP A 4 -18.89 -13.25 14.29
CA ASP A 4 -17.67 -12.76 13.65
C ASP A 4 -17.80 -11.24 13.38
N PRO A 5 -16.78 -10.41 13.68
CA PRO A 5 -16.84 -8.98 13.42
C PRO A 5 -17.08 -8.66 11.95
N LEU A 6 -17.83 -7.59 11.64
CA LEU A 6 -17.99 -7.12 10.27
C LEU A 6 -16.66 -6.56 9.75
N VAL A 7 -16.27 -6.95 8.56
CA VAL A 7 -15.10 -6.43 7.83
C VAL A 7 -15.57 -5.65 6.61
N SER A 8 -15.25 -4.36 6.54
CA SER A 8 -15.46 -3.56 5.33
C SER A 8 -14.28 -3.71 4.39
N VAL A 9 -14.50 -4.23 3.19
CA VAL A 9 -13.47 -4.24 2.15
C VAL A 9 -13.55 -2.94 1.37
N LEU A 10 -12.52 -2.10 1.47
CA LEU A 10 -12.46 -0.79 0.83
C LEU A 10 -11.60 -0.83 -0.43
N MET A 11 -12.19 -0.50 -1.57
CA MET A 11 -11.56 -0.49 -2.89
C MET A 11 -11.82 0.85 -3.59
N SER A 12 -10.78 1.50 -4.08
CA SER A 12 -10.89 2.65 -4.98
C SER A 12 -10.55 2.22 -6.40
N VAL A 13 -11.38 2.62 -7.35
CA VAL A 13 -11.27 2.31 -8.78
C VAL A 13 -11.18 3.61 -9.55
N TYR A 14 -10.30 3.70 -10.55
CA TYR A 14 -10.16 4.89 -11.40
C TYR A 14 -10.44 4.58 -12.87
N LYS A 15 -9.50 3.99 -13.57
CA LYS A 15 -9.56 3.68 -15.01
C LYS A 15 -9.25 2.23 -15.33
N GLU A 16 -9.26 1.37 -14.34
CA GLU A 16 -9.14 -0.07 -14.54
C GLU A 16 -10.33 -0.57 -15.35
N GLY A 17 -10.06 -1.42 -16.34
CA GLY A 17 -11.12 -2.00 -17.18
C GLY A 17 -12.00 -2.98 -16.42
N VAL A 18 -13.25 -3.10 -16.82
CA VAL A 18 -14.24 -3.99 -16.19
C VAL A 18 -13.71 -5.41 -15.94
N PRO A 19 -12.96 -6.09 -16.84
CA PRO A 19 -12.45 -7.43 -16.56
C PRO A 19 -11.48 -7.49 -15.37
N ILE A 20 -10.67 -6.45 -15.17
CA ILE A 20 -9.71 -6.38 -14.06
C ILE A 20 -10.45 -6.13 -12.75
N VAL A 21 -11.35 -5.14 -12.73
CA VAL A 21 -12.18 -4.82 -11.55
C VAL A 21 -13.05 -6.00 -11.15
N SER A 22 -13.66 -6.68 -12.13
CA SER A 22 -14.45 -7.90 -11.91
C SER A 22 -13.63 -8.98 -11.21
N GLN A 23 -12.41 -9.24 -11.69
CA GLN A 23 -11.52 -10.23 -11.09
C GLN A 23 -11.19 -9.87 -9.62
N ALA A 24 -10.92 -8.60 -9.34
CA ALA A 24 -10.63 -8.11 -8.00
C ALA A 24 -11.84 -8.29 -7.07
N ILE A 25 -13.03 -7.81 -7.47
CA ILE A 25 -14.26 -7.91 -6.69
C ILE A 25 -14.65 -9.38 -6.47
N ASP A 26 -14.57 -10.21 -7.50
CA ASP A 26 -14.89 -11.64 -7.41
C ASP A 26 -13.99 -12.37 -6.42
N SER A 27 -12.72 -11.98 -6.30
CA SER A 27 -11.81 -12.55 -5.32
C SER A 27 -12.24 -12.23 -3.87
N ILE A 28 -12.90 -11.08 -3.67
CA ILE A 28 -13.46 -10.70 -2.36
C ILE A 28 -14.81 -11.38 -2.12
N ARG A 29 -15.68 -11.46 -3.11
CA ARG A 29 -16.98 -12.16 -2.97
C ARG A 29 -16.81 -13.64 -2.57
N LYS A 30 -15.68 -14.25 -3.00
CA LYS A 30 -15.33 -15.66 -2.74
C LYS A 30 -14.51 -15.89 -1.47
N GLN A 31 -14.35 -14.88 -0.62
CA GLN A 31 -13.62 -15.05 0.66
C GLN A 31 -14.30 -16.08 1.55
N SER A 32 -13.49 -16.88 2.28
CA SER A 32 -14.00 -17.84 3.28
C SER A 32 -14.61 -17.13 4.50
N TYR A 33 -14.15 -15.94 4.84
CA TYR A 33 -14.77 -15.08 5.86
C TYR A 33 -16.02 -14.41 5.28
N GLN A 34 -17.20 -14.70 5.83
CA GLN A 34 -18.47 -14.34 5.20
C GLN A 34 -19.05 -13.01 5.67
N ASN A 35 -18.74 -12.56 6.91
CA ASN A 35 -19.29 -11.31 7.45
C ASN A 35 -18.53 -10.10 6.92
N ILE A 36 -18.70 -9.82 5.64
CA ILE A 36 -18.07 -8.70 4.94
C ILE A 36 -19.08 -7.78 4.29
N GLU A 37 -18.73 -6.52 4.12
CA GLU A 37 -19.29 -5.60 3.14
C GLU A 37 -18.20 -5.14 2.18
N ILE A 38 -18.57 -4.76 0.97
CA ILE A 38 -17.64 -4.35 -0.09
C ILE A 38 -17.99 -2.93 -0.49
N ILE A 39 -17.10 -1.98 -0.23
CA ILE A 39 -17.28 -0.55 -0.53
C ILE A 39 -16.37 -0.20 -1.71
N VAL A 40 -16.96 0.17 -2.84
CA VAL A 40 -16.25 0.51 -4.06
C VAL A 40 -16.42 1.99 -4.37
N LEU A 41 -15.33 2.74 -4.40
CA LEU A 41 -15.29 4.15 -4.79
C LEU A 41 -14.82 4.25 -6.24
N LEU A 42 -15.71 4.65 -7.16
CA LEU A 42 -15.35 4.93 -8.55
C LEU A 42 -14.93 6.41 -8.69
N ASP A 43 -13.63 6.65 -8.83
CA ASP A 43 -13.04 7.99 -8.91
C ASP A 43 -12.86 8.46 -10.38
N CYS A 44 -13.72 8.00 -11.25
CA CYS A 44 -13.75 8.37 -12.67
C CYS A 44 -15.19 8.67 -13.11
N PRO A 45 -15.68 9.89 -12.85
CA PRO A 45 -17.02 10.29 -13.33
C PRO A 45 -17.11 10.17 -14.85
N GLY A 46 -18.23 9.70 -15.35
CA GLY A 46 -18.45 9.49 -16.78
C GLY A 46 -17.86 8.17 -17.34
N TYR A 47 -17.35 7.28 -16.50
CA TYR A 47 -16.96 5.94 -16.94
C TYR A 47 -18.21 5.03 -16.97
N GLU A 48 -19.04 5.19 -18.02
CA GLU A 48 -20.36 4.58 -18.12
C GLU A 48 -20.32 3.05 -18.04
N GLU A 49 -19.40 2.39 -18.76
CA GLU A 49 -19.27 0.94 -18.77
C GLU A 49 -19.06 0.35 -17.38
N LEU A 50 -18.13 0.94 -16.63
CA LEU A 50 -17.81 0.48 -15.28
C LEU A 50 -18.92 0.83 -14.29
N THR A 51 -19.56 2.00 -14.44
CA THR A 51 -20.73 2.39 -13.63
C THR A 51 -21.89 1.42 -13.85
N ALA A 52 -22.19 1.05 -15.10
CA ALA A 52 -23.23 0.09 -15.41
C ALA A 52 -22.93 -1.30 -14.83
N TYR A 53 -21.68 -1.75 -14.94
CA TYR A 53 -21.22 -3.01 -14.33
C TYR A 53 -21.40 -3.01 -12.81
N LEU A 54 -20.95 -1.97 -12.11
CA LEU A 54 -21.07 -1.86 -10.65
C LEU A 54 -22.54 -1.78 -10.20
N ALA A 55 -23.38 -1.04 -10.95
CA ALA A 55 -24.81 -0.95 -10.68
C ALA A 55 -25.55 -2.30 -10.88
N GLN A 56 -25.14 -3.10 -11.85
CA GLN A 56 -25.64 -4.46 -12.00
C GLN A 56 -25.17 -5.33 -10.82
N LEU A 57 -23.89 -5.27 -10.49
CA LEU A 57 -23.30 -6.10 -9.45
C LEU A 57 -23.88 -5.82 -8.07
N GLU A 58 -24.19 -4.56 -7.73
CA GLU A 58 -24.84 -4.17 -6.47
C GLU A 58 -26.25 -4.77 -6.33
N ARG A 59 -26.98 -4.96 -7.44
CA ARG A 59 -28.28 -5.67 -7.41
C ARG A 59 -28.15 -7.17 -7.20
N GLU A 60 -27.04 -7.77 -7.62
CA GLU A 60 -26.77 -9.21 -7.53
C GLU A 60 -26.09 -9.60 -6.20
N GLU A 61 -25.31 -8.70 -5.61
CA GLU A 61 -24.51 -8.92 -4.41
C GLU A 61 -24.88 -7.92 -3.31
N SER A 62 -25.71 -8.34 -2.39
CA SER A 62 -26.26 -7.48 -1.32
C SER A 62 -25.20 -6.92 -0.35
N ARG A 63 -24.00 -7.49 -0.35
CA ARG A 63 -22.86 -7.01 0.47
C ARG A 63 -22.06 -5.90 -0.23
N LEU A 64 -22.30 -5.64 -1.52
CA LEU A 64 -21.59 -4.65 -2.30
C LEU A 64 -22.35 -3.33 -2.37
N HIS A 65 -21.64 -2.24 -2.10
CA HIS A 65 -22.10 -0.87 -2.28
C HIS A 65 -21.06 -0.09 -3.07
N TYR A 66 -21.48 0.64 -4.08
CA TYR A 66 -20.58 1.51 -4.83
C TYR A 66 -21.01 2.97 -4.76
N CYS A 67 -20.03 3.85 -4.88
CA CYS A 67 -20.25 5.30 -4.95
C CYS A 67 -19.38 5.87 -6.06
N VAL A 68 -19.97 6.68 -6.94
CA VAL A 68 -19.23 7.42 -7.96
C VAL A 68 -18.88 8.81 -7.42
N ASN A 69 -17.62 9.20 -7.51
CA ASN A 69 -17.22 10.57 -7.18
C ASN A 69 -17.71 11.54 -8.26
N GLU A 70 -18.18 12.71 -7.88
CA GLU A 70 -18.68 13.74 -8.81
C GLU A 70 -17.56 14.30 -9.70
N VAL A 71 -16.33 14.31 -9.16
CA VAL A 71 -15.09 14.70 -9.86
C VAL A 71 -13.99 13.71 -9.51
N ASN A 72 -12.93 13.67 -10.32
CA ASN A 72 -11.72 12.92 -9.93
C ASN A 72 -11.08 13.57 -8.71
N MET A 73 -11.22 12.93 -7.55
CA MET A 73 -10.69 13.40 -6.27
C MET A 73 -9.28 12.89 -5.98
N GLY A 74 -8.81 11.87 -6.73
CA GLY A 74 -7.57 11.14 -6.46
C GLY A 74 -7.71 10.05 -5.39
N LEU A 75 -6.73 9.15 -5.36
CA LEU A 75 -6.75 7.95 -4.51
C LEU A 75 -6.97 8.29 -3.02
N LEU A 76 -6.23 9.25 -2.49
CA LEU A 76 -6.26 9.62 -1.08
C LEU A 76 -7.65 10.11 -0.64
N ALA A 77 -8.23 11.05 -1.37
CA ALA A 77 -9.54 11.61 -1.03
C ALA A 77 -10.65 10.55 -1.19
N SER A 78 -10.55 9.70 -2.23
CA SER A 78 -11.46 8.57 -2.43
C SER A 78 -11.37 7.55 -1.29
N LEU A 79 -10.18 7.22 -0.81
CA LEU A 79 -10.01 6.33 0.33
C LEU A 79 -10.59 6.93 1.61
N ASN A 80 -10.31 8.20 1.91
CA ASN A 80 -10.89 8.85 3.10
C ASN A 80 -12.42 8.91 3.05
N LYS A 81 -13.00 9.26 1.89
CA LYS A 81 -14.45 9.20 1.69
C LYS A 81 -14.98 7.76 1.89
N GLY A 82 -14.25 6.76 1.42
CA GLY A 82 -14.61 5.36 1.60
C GLY A 82 -14.54 4.90 3.06
N LEU A 83 -13.60 5.41 3.86
CA LEU A 83 -13.52 5.14 5.30
C LEU A 83 -14.78 5.58 6.03
N ASP A 84 -15.39 6.71 5.64
CA ASP A 84 -16.63 7.22 6.22
C ASP A 84 -17.85 6.33 5.88
N LEU A 85 -17.81 5.61 4.75
CA LEU A 85 -18.86 4.69 4.33
C LEU A 85 -18.73 3.30 4.98
N CYS A 86 -17.55 2.95 5.48
CA CYS A 86 -17.27 1.66 6.10
C CYS A 86 -17.92 1.54 7.49
N ARG A 87 -18.73 0.48 7.68
CA ARG A 87 -19.43 0.18 8.94
C ARG A 87 -18.76 -0.91 9.77
N GLY A 88 -17.82 -1.64 9.17
CA GLY A 88 -17.12 -2.75 9.80
C GLY A 88 -16.23 -2.35 10.98
N GLU A 89 -16.06 -3.25 11.93
CA GLU A 89 -15.07 -3.11 13.01
C GLU A 89 -13.64 -3.10 12.45
N PHE A 90 -13.45 -3.79 11.33
CA PHE A 90 -12.19 -3.85 10.61
C PHE A 90 -12.37 -3.36 9.17
N ILE A 91 -11.31 -2.76 8.64
CA ILE A 91 -11.24 -2.31 7.24
C ILE A 91 -10.14 -3.11 6.54
N CYS A 92 -10.53 -3.84 5.49
CA CYS A 92 -9.64 -4.57 4.60
C CYS A 92 -9.42 -3.72 3.34
N ARG A 93 -8.21 -3.20 3.17
CA ARG A 93 -7.86 -2.43 1.98
C ARG A 93 -7.50 -3.35 0.83
N MET A 94 -7.90 -2.99 -0.40
CA MET A 94 -7.52 -3.71 -1.62
C MET A 94 -7.45 -2.77 -2.82
N ASP A 95 -6.47 -2.98 -3.71
CA ASP A 95 -6.41 -2.33 -5.02
C ASP A 95 -7.37 -3.01 -6.01
N ALA A 96 -7.91 -2.23 -6.93
CA ALA A 96 -8.90 -2.69 -7.91
C ALA A 96 -8.29 -3.56 -9.03
N ASP A 97 -6.97 -3.69 -9.08
CA ASP A 97 -6.23 -4.51 -10.05
C ASP A 97 -5.53 -5.72 -9.43
N ASP A 98 -5.66 -5.92 -8.11
CA ASP A 98 -5.10 -7.05 -7.38
C ASP A 98 -6.06 -8.24 -7.28
N TYR A 99 -5.58 -9.35 -6.71
CA TYR A 99 -6.39 -10.54 -6.44
C TYR A 99 -6.13 -11.05 -5.01
N ALA A 100 -7.19 -11.15 -4.21
CA ALA A 100 -7.12 -11.69 -2.85
C ALA A 100 -7.21 -13.22 -2.87
N GLU A 101 -6.32 -13.91 -2.16
CA GLU A 101 -6.47 -15.36 -1.95
C GLU A 101 -7.71 -15.65 -1.11
N ARG A 102 -8.35 -16.81 -1.35
CA ARG A 102 -9.65 -17.16 -0.78
C ARG A 102 -9.74 -17.01 0.74
N ASP A 103 -8.66 -17.34 1.44
CA ASP A 103 -8.65 -17.35 2.91
C ASP A 103 -7.96 -16.12 3.51
N ARG A 104 -7.76 -15.06 2.70
CA ARG A 104 -7.02 -13.86 3.13
C ARG A 104 -7.64 -13.25 4.39
N ILE A 105 -8.91 -12.91 4.35
CA ILE A 105 -9.57 -12.19 5.46
C ILE A 105 -9.62 -13.09 6.70
N ALA A 106 -9.98 -14.37 6.56
CA ALA A 106 -10.03 -15.32 7.67
C ALA A 106 -8.67 -15.42 8.37
N LYS A 107 -7.60 -15.69 7.61
CA LYS A 107 -6.24 -15.81 8.17
C LYS A 107 -5.75 -14.51 8.81
N GLN A 108 -6.06 -13.35 8.22
CA GLN A 108 -5.71 -12.07 8.81
C GLN A 108 -6.50 -11.79 10.09
N MET A 109 -7.78 -12.16 10.17
CA MET A 109 -8.60 -12.04 11.39
C MET A 109 -8.07 -12.95 12.51
N ASP A 110 -7.75 -14.21 12.20
CA ASP A 110 -7.14 -15.12 13.16
C ASP A 110 -5.81 -14.59 13.70
N TYR A 111 -4.97 -14.08 12.78
CA TYR A 111 -3.65 -13.58 13.13
C TYR A 111 -3.72 -12.30 13.99
N ILE A 112 -4.63 -11.36 13.65
CA ILE A 112 -4.80 -10.11 14.40
C ILE A 112 -5.29 -10.38 15.82
N HIS A 113 -6.17 -11.38 16.01
CA HIS A 113 -6.66 -11.78 17.31
C HIS A 113 -5.60 -12.53 18.13
N ALA A 114 -4.93 -13.53 17.54
CA ALA A 114 -3.92 -14.34 18.21
C ALA A 114 -2.75 -13.48 18.72
N HIS A 115 -2.34 -12.47 17.96
CA HIS A 115 -1.21 -11.60 18.29
C HIS A 115 -1.61 -10.25 18.92
N LYS A 116 -2.92 -10.01 19.13
CA LYS A 116 -3.47 -8.76 19.69
C LYS A 116 -2.96 -7.53 18.94
N LEU A 117 -3.11 -7.54 17.61
CA LEU A 117 -2.69 -6.48 16.73
C LEU A 117 -3.83 -5.50 16.43
N ASP A 118 -3.46 -4.32 15.97
CA ASP A 118 -4.36 -3.28 15.49
C ASP A 118 -4.37 -3.17 13.97
N LEU A 119 -3.24 -3.55 13.34
CA LEU A 119 -3.05 -3.61 11.89
C LEU A 119 -2.27 -4.86 11.52
N VAL A 120 -2.73 -5.58 10.50
CA VAL A 120 -2.02 -6.70 9.92
C VAL A 120 -1.98 -6.60 8.40
N GLY A 121 -0.81 -6.87 7.81
CA GLY A 121 -0.64 -7.10 6.38
C GLY A 121 -0.39 -8.55 6.06
N SER A 122 0.06 -8.83 4.85
CA SER A 122 0.53 -10.15 4.43
C SER A 122 1.71 -10.05 3.45
N TYR A 123 2.39 -11.15 3.20
CA TYR A 123 3.24 -11.25 2.02
C TYR A 123 2.40 -11.11 0.75
N THR A 124 3.07 -10.80 -0.37
CA THR A 124 2.44 -10.70 -1.68
C THR A 124 3.14 -11.61 -2.68
N ASN A 125 2.36 -12.24 -3.55
CA ASN A 125 2.87 -12.89 -4.75
C ASN A 125 2.77 -11.91 -5.92
N LEU A 126 3.87 -11.61 -6.58
CA LEU A 126 3.85 -10.67 -7.70
C LEU A 126 3.12 -11.28 -8.90
N MET A 127 2.28 -10.51 -9.52
CA MET A 127 1.51 -10.85 -10.72
C MET A 127 1.84 -9.84 -11.82
N ASN A 128 2.07 -10.29 -13.04
CA ASN A 128 2.30 -9.38 -14.15
C ASN A 128 0.98 -8.76 -14.67
N VAL A 129 1.07 -7.86 -15.64
CA VAL A 129 -0.12 -7.18 -16.22
C VAL A 129 -1.14 -8.15 -16.84
N ASN A 130 -0.68 -9.31 -17.30
CA ASN A 130 -1.52 -10.35 -17.91
C ASN A 130 -2.16 -11.31 -16.89
N GLY A 131 -1.84 -11.15 -15.59
CA GLY A 131 -2.34 -12.02 -14.54
C GLY A 131 -1.47 -13.25 -14.26
N GLU A 132 -0.29 -13.37 -14.88
CA GLU A 132 0.61 -14.50 -14.66
C GLU A 132 1.46 -14.30 -13.40
N LEU A 133 1.74 -15.39 -12.69
CA LEU A 133 2.53 -15.41 -11.47
C LEU A 133 3.96 -15.90 -11.76
N PRO A 134 4.98 -15.02 -11.79
CA PRO A 134 6.37 -15.44 -12.01
C PRO A 134 6.99 -16.14 -10.78
N GLY A 135 6.21 -16.42 -9.75
CA GLY A 135 6.68 -17.10 -8.53
C GLY A 135 7.49 -16.20 -7.59
N THR A 136 7.42 -14.88 -7.76
CA THR A 136 8.14 -13.94 -6.90
C THR A 136 7.29 -13.52 -5.70
N ILE A 137 7.67 -13.98 -4.52
CA ILE A 137 7.05 -13.58 -3.25
C ILE A 137 7.85 -12.43 -2.64
N LYS A 138 7.12 -11.38 -2.21
CA LYS A 138 7.68 -10.28 -1.42
C LYS A 138 7.47 -10.55 0.05
N HIS A 139 8.58 -10.58 0.78
CA HIS A 139 8.62 -10.81 2.22
C HIS A 139 8.81 -9.48 2.95
N PHE A 140 8.19 -9.38 4.12
CA PHE A 140 8.24 -8.20 5.00
C PHE A 140 8.51 -8.66 6.43
N PRO A 141 8.97 -7.78 7.33
CA PRO A 141 9.08 -8.14 8.75
C PRO A 141 7.72 -8.55 9.31
N ILE A 142 7.70 -9.59 10.13
CA ILE A 142 6.48 -10.21 10.66
C ILE A 142 6.03 -9.49 11.95
N HIS A 143 7.00 -9.21 12.84
CA HIS A 143 6.72 -8.71 14.17
C HIS A 143 6.82 -7.20 14.28
N HIS A 144 5.96 -6.59 15.10
CA HIS A 144 5.88 -5.14 15.33
C HIS A 144 7.23 -4.46 15.52
N LYS A 145 8.08 -5.00 16.39
CA LYS A 145 9.42 -4.45 16.68
C LYS A 145 10.28 -4.28 15.43
N TYR A 146 10.25 -5.26 14.53
CA TYR A 146 11.05 -5.24 13.30
C TYR A 146 10.37 -4.42 12.21
N LEU A 147 9.02 -4.40 12.16
CA LEU A 147 8.28 -3.47 11.30
C LEU A 147 8.65 -2.02 11.60
N CYS A 148 8.61 -1.59 12.86
CA CYS A 148 8.98 -0.22 13.25
C CYS A 148 10.47 0.09 12.96
N ARG A 149 11.35 -0.90 13.00
CA ARG A 149 12.74 -0.71 12.56
C ARG A 149 12.87 -0.57 11.05
N TYR A 150 12.13 -1.38 10.29
CA TYR A 150 12.13 -1.37 8.83
C TYR A 150 11.57 -0.05 8.29
N LEU A 151 10.51 0.50 8.91
CA LEU A 151 9.94 1.80 8.57
C LEU A 151 10.92 2.97 8.66
N LYS A 152 12.09 2.81 9.32
CA LYS A 152 13.16 3.82 9.30
C LYS A 152 13.89 3.89 7.94
N TYR A 153 13.64 2.96 7.03
CA TYR A 153 14.34 2.81 5.75
C TYR A 153 13.38 2.72 4.57
N ALA A 154 12.25 2.03 4.73
CA ALA A 154 11.29 1.79 3.67
C ALA A 154 9.90 1.51 4.24
N ASN A 155 8.86 1.59 3.37
CA ASN A 155 7.52 1.11 3.70
C ASN A 155 7.57 -0.40 3.98
N ALA A 156 6.99 -0.81 5.11
CA ALA A 156 7.15 -2.16 5.66
C ALA A 156 5.97 -3.09 5.37
N VAL A 157 4.81 -2.57 4.95
CA VAL A 157 3.59 -3.36 4.73
C VAL A 157 2.90 -2.87 3.48
N PRO A 158 2.73 -3.70 2.44
CA PRO A 158 2.04 -3.29 1.22
C PRO A 158 0.61 -2.86 1.52
N HIS A 159 0.25 -1.66 1.08
CA HIS A 159 -1.05 -1.05 1.34
C HIS A 159 -2.25 -1.96 0.97
N PRO A 160 -2.28 -2.64 -0.21
CA PRO A 160 -3.41 -3.48 -0.57
C PRO A 160 -3.56 -4.76 0.26
N THR A 161 -2.64 -5.02 1.19
CA THR A 161 -2.74 -6.18 2.09
C THR A 161 -3.31 -5.86 3.46
N TRP A 162 -3.59 -4.60 3.77
CA TRP A 162 -3.96 -4.21 5.14
C TRP A 162 -5.34 -4.73 5.56
N LEU A 163 -5.40 -5.21 6.80
CA LEU A 163 -6.59 -5.35 7.62
C LEU A 163 -6.35 -4.57 8.91
N VAL A 164 -7.14 -3.55 9.16
CA VAL A 164 -6.93 -2.55 10.22
C VAL A 164 -8.20 -2.40 11.05
N ARG A 165 -8.09 -2.31 12.37
CA ARG A 165 -9.23 -1.89 13.20
C ARG A 165 -9.69 -0.50 12.78
N LYS A 166 -10.99 -0.32 12.55
CA LYS A 166 -11.56 0.99 12.17
C LYS A 166 -11.17 2.08 13.15
N ALA A 167 -11.15 1.80 14.45
CA ALA A 167 -10.74 2.73 15.49
C ALA A 167 -9.33 3.32 15.30
N VAL A 168 -8.41 2.62 14.61
CA VAL A 168 -7.09 3.18 14.28
C VAL A 168 -7.22 4.29 13.24
N TYR A 169 -8.03 4.08 12.19
CA TYR A 169 -8.32 5.12 11.21
C TYR A 169 -9.01 6.32 11.85
N ASP A 170 -9.99 6.08 12.72
CA ASP A 170 -10.75 7.13 13.41
C ASP A 170 -9.81 7.98 14.29
N THR A 171 -8.94 7.34 15.09
CA THR A 171 -7.99 8.04 15.97
C THR A 171 -6.90 8.79 15.20
N LEU A 172 -6.42 8.22 14.10
CA LEU A 172 -5.39 8.84 13.26
C LEU A 172 -5.97 9.79 12.21
N HIS A 173 -7.30 9.99 12.17
CA HIS A 173 -7.99 10.85 11.21
C HIS A 173 -7.72 10.46 9.74
N GLY A 174 -7.73 9.15 9.45
CA GLY A 174 -7.54 8.62 8.10
C GLY A 174 -6.15 8.89 7.51
N TYR A 175 -6.10 9.02 6.19
CA TYR A 175 -4.89 9.32 5.43
C TYR A 175 -4.67 10.82 5.30
N ARG A 176 -3.41 11.27 5.40
CA ARG A 176 -3.01 12.67 5.20
C ARG A 176 -2.46 12.88 3.78
N ASP A 177 -2.57 14.09 3.25
CA ASP A 177 -2.01 14.45 1.95
C ASP A 177 -0.49 14.64 2.05
N VAL A 178 0.22 13.55 1.97
CA VAL A 178 1.69 13.50 2.01
C VAL A 178 2.30 13.07 0.68
N LEU A 179 1.61 13.35 -0.42
CA LEU A 179 2.05 13.20 -1.79
C LEU A 179 2.69 11.83 -2.12
N TYR A 180 1.89 10.89 -2.56
CA TYR A 180 2.28 9.52 -2.99
C TYR A 180 2.90 8.64 -1.91
N ALA A 181 2.76 8.96 -0.63
CA ALA A 181 3.29 8.20 0.50
C ALA A 181 2.33 8.18 1.69
N GLU A 182 1.02 8.28 1.44
CA GLU A 182 -0.06 8.30 2.41
C GLU A 182 -0.09 7.04 3.27
N ASP A 183 0.20 5.90 2.66
CA ASP A 183 0.29 4.60 3.33
C ASP A 183 1.50 4.54 4.27
N TYR A 184 2.65 5.01 3.81
CA TYR A 184 3.86 5.05 4.63
C TYR A 184 3.72 6.02 5.80
N ASP A 185 3.10 7.18 5.59
CA ASP A 185 2.77 8.13 6.64
C ASP A 185 1.83 7.51 7.69
N PHE A 186 0.80 6.81 7.25
CA PHE A 186 -0.14 6.14 8.14
C PHE A 186 0.56 5.10 9.03
N LEU A 187 1.42 4.23 8.47
CA LEU A 187 2.17 3.24 9.25
C LEU A 187 3.12 3.89 10.26
N ILE A 188 3.76 5.01 9.90
CA ILE A 188 4.63 5.74 10.81
C ILE A 188 3.84 6.35 11.95
N ARG A 189 2.69 6.98 11.67
CA ARG A 189 1.80 7.52 12.71
C ARG A 189 1.28 6.40 13.62
N ALA A 190 0.86 5.28 13.06
CA ALA A 190 0.43 4.12 13.83
C ALA A 190 1.55 3.60 14.74
N CYS A 191 2.80 3.48 14.24
CA CYS A 191 3.96 3.09 15.03
C CYS A 191 4.28 4.07 16.18
N LEU A 192 4.16 5.38 15.91
CA LEU A 192 4.43 6.43 16.91
C LEU A 192 3.30 6.62 17.92
N SER A 193 2.13 6.09 17.64
CA SER A 193 0.94 6.07 18.52
C SER A 193 0.76 4.71 19.23
N ASP A 194 1.83 3.88 19.26
CA ASP A 194 1.90 2.58 19.95
C ASP A 194 0.88 1.54 19.45
N TYR A 195 0.29 1.71 18.25
CA TYR A 195 -0.52 0.67 17.63
C TYR A 195 0.34 -0.51 17.18
N ARG A 196 -0.13 -1.71 17.52
CA ARG A 196 0.59 -2.96 17.25
C ARG A 196 0.34 -3.42 15.83
N MET A 197 1.40 -3.60 15.07
CA MET A 197 1.35 -4.04 13.67
C MET A 197 2.02 -5.39 13.49
N GLY A 198 1.57 -6.18 12.51
CA GLY A 198 2.17 -7.45 12.14
C GLY A 198 1.96 -7.77 10.66
N VAL A 199 2.57 -8.87 10.21
CA VAL A 199 2.41 -9.38 8.85
C VAL A 199 2.22 -10.89 8.91
N VAL A 200 1.16 -11.41 8.29
CA VAL A 200 0.97 -12.85 8.08
C VAL A 200 2.08 -13.33 7.12
N PRO A 201 2.90 -14.33 7.50
CA PRO A 201 4.02 -14.79 6.69
C PRO A 201 3.58 -15.70 5.52
N GLU A 202 2.46 -15.38 4.90
CA GLU A 202 1.90 -16.07 3.75
C GLU A 202 1.52 -15.07 2.66
N PRO A 203 1.66 -15.42 1.37
CA PRO A 203 1.26 -14.55 0.26
C PRO A 203 -0.26 -14.62 0.07
N LEU A 204 -0.99 -13.77 0.79
CA LEU A 204 -2.46 -13.72 0.76
C LEU A 204 -3.03 -12.75 -0.29
N LEU A 205 -2.17 -12.07 -1.05
CA LEU A 205 -2.53 -11.18 -2.14
C LEU A 205 -1.63 -11.42 -3.35
N ARG A 206 -2.22 -11.48 -4.54
CA ARG A 206 -1.50 -11.37 -5.82
C ARG A 206 -1.46 -9.91 -6.21
N TYR A 207 -0.26 -9.33 -6.12
CA TYR A 207 -0.02 -7.92 -6.37
C TYR A 207 0.33 -7.67 -7.84
N ARG A 208 -0.50 -6.92 -8.56
CA ARG A 208 -0.28 -6.63 -9.99
C ARG A 208 0.77 -5.54 -10.19
N VAL A 209 1.86 -5.91 -10.86
CA VAL A 209 2.95 -4.97 -11.15
C VAL A 209 2.61 -4.20 -12.42
N ASN A 210 2.20 -2.94 -12.26
CA ASN A 210 1.94 -2.04 -13.37
C ASN A 210 3.10 -1.04 -13.54
N GLN A 211 3.83 -1.15 -14.66
CA GLN A 211 4.95 -0.25 -14.96
C GLN A 211 4.52 1.21 -15.22
N LYS A 212 3.23 1.44 -15.47
CA LYS A 212 2.62 2.77 -15.67
C LYS A 212 1.90 3.28 -14.41
N GLY A 213 1.98 2.57 -13.30
CA GLY A 213 1.33 2.94 -12.02
C GLY A 213 1.87 4.22 -11.40
N ILE A 214 1.14 4.74 -10.41
CA ILE A 214 1.44 6.00 -9.71
C ILE A 214 2.85 6.00 -9.13
N THR A 215 3.26 4.91 -8.47
CA THR A 215 4.60 4.74 -7.87
C THR A 215 5.72 4.89 -8.90
N GLN A 216 5.57 4.31 -10.09
CA GLN A 216 6.61 4.36 -11.12
C GLN A 216 6.75 5.76 -11.74
N ARG A 217 5.66 6.53 -11.81
CA ARG A 217 5.66 7.88 -12.37
C ARG A 217 6.24 8.91 -11.40
N ASN A 218 6.06 8.70 -10.09
CA ASN A 218 6.36 9.70 -9.06
C ASN A 218 7.50 9.29 -8.11
N MET A 219 8.39 8.41 -8.56
CA MET A 219 9.42 7.77 -7.73
C MET A 219 10.35 8.77 -7.03
N ALA A 220 10.71 9.88 -7.69
CA ALA A 220 11.59 10.91 -7.11
C ALA A 220 10.90 11.67 -5.97
N SER A 221 9.67 12.15 -6.20
CA SER A 221 8.86 12.83 -5.18
C SER A 221 8.60 11.92 -4.00
N GLN A 222 8.18 10.68 -4.27
CA GLN A 222 7.94 9.66 -3.25
C GLN A 222 9.19 9.40 -2.40
N LYS A 223 10.38 9.33 -3.02
CA LYS A 223 11.64 9.10 -2.27
C LYS A 223 11.99 10.24 -1.35
N ILE A 224 11.75 11.50 -1.76
CA ILE A 224 11.99 12.67 -0.92
C ILE A 224 11.02 12.67 0.27
N VAL A 225 9.74 12.49 0.02
CA VAL A 225 8.72 12.44 1.07
C VAL A 225 8.99 11.26 2.01
N SER A 226 9.26 10.06 1.50
CA SER A 226 9.61 8.90 2.31
C SER A 226 10.82 9.15 3.21
N SER A 227 11.82 9.92 2.75
CA SER A 227 12.97 10.29 3.58
C SER A 227 12.59 11.23 4.73
N CYS A 228 11.61 12.12 4.52
CA CYS A 228 11.04 12.97 5.57
C CYS A 228 10.28 12.12 6.58
N LEU A 229 9.41 11.24 6.11
CA LEU A 229 8.60 10.37 6.94
C LEU A 229 9.47 9.45 7.80
N ALA A 230 10.49 8.82 7.23
CA ALA A 230 11.45 8.01 7.98
C ALA A 230 12.16 8.79 9.11
N ALA A 231 12.37 10.10 8.92
CA ALA A 231 12.97 10.94 9.95
C ALA A 231 12.06 11.16 11.18
N GLN A 232 10.72 11.03 11.02
CA GLN A 232 9.76 11.10 12.13
C GLN A 232 10.06 10.02 13.18
N LEU A 233 10.24 8.76 12.73
CA LEU A 233 10.60 7.65 13.61
C LEU A 233 11.95 7.84 14.30
N LYS A 234 12.92 8.48 13.62
CA LYS A 234 14.24 8.76 14.21
C LYS A 234 14.17 9.83 15.28
N LYS A 235 13.26 10.80 15.13
CA LYS A 235 13.03 11.91 16.06
C LYS A 235 11.95 11.61 17.09
N ASN A 236 11.27 10.49 16.97
CA ASN A 236 10.10 10.13 17.77
C ASN A 236 9.03 11.25 17.80
N LYS A 237 8.74 11.84 16.62
CA LYS A 237 7.82 12.98 16.46
C LYS A 237 7.00 12.83 15.20
N ILE A 238 5.68 12.99 15.31
CA ILE A 238 4.80 13.13 14.14
C ILE A 238 4.95 14.55 13.59
N PHE A 239 5.31 14.68 12.32
CA PHE A 239 5.40 15.98 11.64
C PHE A 239 4.02 16.42 11.17
N SER A 240 3.73 17.72 11.21
CA SER A 240 2.55 18.29 10.58
C SER A 240 2.66 18.20 9.05
N GLU A 241 1.53 18.34 8.35
CA GLU A 241 1.52 18.42 6.88
C GLU A 241 2.38 19.58 6.40
N GLU A 242 2.32 20.73 7.06
CA GLU A 242 3.15 21.92 6.77
C GLU A 242 4.65 21.61 6.91
N GLU A 243 5.08 20.91 7.96
CA GLU A 243 6.48 20.49 8.14
C GLU A 243 6.93 19.59 6.97
N ILE A 244 6.06 18.70 6.48
CA ILE A 244 6.33 17.82 5.34
C ILE A 244 6.42 18.60 4.04
N ILE A 245 5.51 19.55 3.80
CA ILE A 245 5.52 20.44 2.64
C ILE A 245 6.80 21.28 2.61
N ILE A 246 7.16 21.92 3.72
CA ILE A 246 8.40 22.70 3.85
C ILE A 246 9.63 21.83 3.58
N TYR A 247 9.65 20.61 4.12
CA TYR A 247 10.75 19.67 3.86
C TYR A 247 10.91 19.37 2.38
N ARG A 248 9.80 19.14 1.67
CA ARG A 248 9.77 18.87 0.23
C ARG A 248 10.23 20.08 -0.58
N GLU A 249 9.69 21.26 -0.32
CA GLU A 249 10.04 22.49 -1.04
C GLU A 249 11.56 22.80 -0.93
N LYS A 250 12.15 22.63 0.25
CA LYS A 250 13.60 22.78 0.45
C LYS A 250 14.44 21.79 -0.37
N ARG A 251 13.83 20.74 -0.92
CA ARG A 251 14.50 19.68 -1.70
C ARG A 251 14.06 19.57 -3.14
N LYS A 252 13.36 20.57 -3.65
CA LYS A 252 12.85 20.60 -5.04
C LYS A 252 13.97 20.43 -6.10
N HIS A 253 15.15 20.99 -5.85
CA HIS A 253 16.33 20.74 -6.70
C HIS A 253 16.81 19.28 -6.64
N ALA A 254 16.77 18.66 -5.47
CA ALA A 254 17.11 17.25 -5.32
C ALA A 254 16.10 16.34 -6.04
N GLU A 255 14.83 16.71 -6.08
CA GLU A 255 13.78 16.00 -6.83
C GLU A 255 14.10 15.93 -8.33
N THR A 256 14.53 17.06 -8.93
CA THR A 256 14.96 17.10 -10.32
C THR A 256 16.17 16.20 -10.59
N GLY A 257 17.15 16.19 -9.69
CA GLY A 257 18.32 15.32 -9.77
C GLY A 257 17.96 13.83 -9.67
N LEU A 258 17.07 13.47 -8.72
CA LEU A 258 16.57 12.11 -8.56
C LEU A 258 15.76 11.66 -9.76
N THR A 259 14.93 12.53 -10.35
CA THR A 259 14.16 12.21 -11.55
C THR A 259 15.09 11.83 -12.70
N LYS A 260 16.15 12.61 -12.94
CA LYS A 260 17.18 12.31 -13.96
C LYS A 260 17.87 10.98 -13.66
N TYR A 261 18.27 10.75 -12.41
CA TYR A 261 18.91 9.52 -11.96
C TYR A 261 18.05 8.27 -12.22
N TYR A 262 16.77 8.30 -11.80
CA TYR A 262 15.87 7.15 -12.00
C TYR A 262 15.53 6.93 -13.47
N THR A 263 15.40 8.00 -14.26
CA THR A 263 15.19 7.92 -15.71
C THR A 263 16.40 7.25 -16.39
N ALA A 264 17.62 7.69 -16.09
CA ALA A 264 18.84 7.11 -16.62
C ALA A 264 19.01 5.64 -16.19
N GLY A 265 18.74 5.32 -14.92
CA GLY A 265 18.78 3.95 -14.41
C GLY A 265 17.76 3.00 -15.08
N LYS A 266 16.57 3.52 -15.42
CA LYS A 266 15.56 2.76 -16.18
C LYS A 266 16.04 2.47 -17.60
N LYS A 267 16.54 3.47 -18.31
CA LYS A 267 17.13 3.32 -19.65
C LYS A 267 18.26 2.31 -19.68
N TRP A 268 19.17 2.39 -18.67
CA TRP A 268 20.26 1.41 -18.54
C TRP A 268 19.75 -0.03 -18.43
N LYS A 269 18.74 -0.27 -17.57
CA LYS A 269 18.15 -1.61 -17.41
C LYS A 269 17.46 -2.12 -18.68
N MET A 270 16.97 -1.22 -19.53
CA MET A 270 16.36 -1.55 -20.82
C MET A 270 17.38 -1.73 -21.95
N GLY A 271 18.67 -1.59 -21.68
CA GLY A 271 19.73 -1.71 -22.68
C GLY A 271 19.85 -0.51 -23.62
N GLU A 272 19.21 0.63 -23.30
CA GLU A 272 19.28 1.85 -24.11
C GLU A 272 20.66 2.51 -23.99
N GLN A 273 21.10 3.16 -25.06
CA GLN A 273 22.35 3.94 -25.05
C GLN A 273 22.19 5.16 -24.12
N LEU A 274 23.14 5.30 -23.19
CA LEU A 274 23.21 6.43 -22.28
C LEU A 274 24.35 7.36 -22.65
N SER A 275 24.14 8.67 -22.44
CA SER A 275 25.23 9.64 -22.48
C SER A 275 26.30 9.34 -21.42
N LEU A 276 27.52 9.81 -21.60
CA LEU A 276 28.59 9.65 -20.61
C LEU A 276 28.20 10.26 -19.25
N THR A 277 27.54 11.40 -19.27
CA THR A 277 27.01 12.08 -18.07
C THR A 277 25.99 11.24 -17.32
N ASP A 278 25.05 10.59 -18.05
CA ASP A 278 24.04 9.72 -17.43
C ASP A 278 24.67 8.46 -16.84
N LYS A 279 25.68 7.86 -17.52
CA LYS A 279 26.44 6.74 -16.98
C LYS A 279 27.17 7.10 -15.69
N CYS A 280 27.87 8.23 -15.68
CA CYS A 280 28.54 8.72 -14.46
C CYS A 280 27.53 8.99 -13.34
N MET A 281 26.39 9.57 -13.65
CA MET A 281 25.32 9.83 -12.67
C MET A 281 24.81 8.52 -12.05
N VAL A 282 24.60 7.48 -12.82
CA VAL A 282 24.11 6.19 -12.30
C VAL A 282 25.21 5.44 -11.52
N ILE A 283 26.46 5.48 -11.95
CA ILE A 283 27.55 4.72 -11.32
C ILE A 283 28.05 5.39 -10.03
N PHE A 284 28.27 6.71 -10.05
CA PHE A 284 28.97 7.44 -8.99
C PHE A 284 28.07 8.27 -8.09
N ASN A 285 26.75 8.07 -8.15
CA ASN A 285 25.82 8.85 -7.34
C ASN A 285 25.84 8.41 -5.87
N VAL A 286 25.95 9.37 -4.95
CA VAL A 286 25.80 9.17 -3.50
C VAL A 286 24.48 8.47 -3.15
N GLN A 287 23.44 8.65 -3.97
CA GLN A 287 22.17 7.97 -3.83
C GLN A 287 22.31 6.43 -3.94
N ASN A 288 23.20 5.91 -4.79
CA ASN A 288 23.47 4.47 -4.89
C ASN A 288 24.00 3.90 -3.57
N LEU A 289 24.92 4.59 -2.91
CA LEU A 289 25.45 4.16 -1.61
C LEU A 289 24.39 4.20 -0.52
N LYS A 290 23.55 5.23 -0.54
CA LYS A 290 22.43 5.34 0.39
C LYS A 290 21.41 4.22 0.17
N GLU A 291 21.01 3.96 -1.07
CA GLU A 291 20.08 2.87 -1.39
C GLU A 291 20.66 1.49 -1.08
N LEU A 292 21.96 1.28 -1.32
CA LEU A 292 22.64 0.06 -0.93
C LEU A 292 22.61 -0.15 0.59
N TRP A 293 22.91 0.89 1.37
CA TRP A 293 22.82 0.86 2.82
C TRP A 293 21.40 0.57 3.32
N GLU A 294 20.38 1.23 2.76
CA GLU A 294 18.98 1.00 3.09
C GLU A 294 18.58 -0.46 2.79
N ARG A 295 18.97 -0.98 1.62
CA ARG A 295 18.71 -2.39 1.23
C ARG A 295 19.39 -3.40 2.15
N LEU A 296 20.64 -3.15 2.53
CA LEU A 296 21.38 -4.02 3.47
C LEU A 296 20.73 -3.98 4.86
N SER A 297 20.33 -2.81 5.32
CA SER A 297 19.61 -2.64 6.60
C SER A 297 18.28 -3.38 6.60
N CYS A 298 17.50 -3.26 5.52
CA CYS A 298 16.24 -3.99 5.36
C CYS A 298 16.46 -5.51 5.33
N LYS A 299 17.46 -6.01 4.58
CA LYS A 299 17.80 -7.45 4.54
C LYS A 299 18.23 -7.97 5.90
N TRP A 300 19.02 -7.20 6.64
CA TRP A 300 19.43 -7.59 7.98
C TRP A 300 18.25 -7.66 8.95
N ILE A 301 17.30 -6.72 8.85
CA ILE A 301 16.07 -6.72 9.66
C ILE A 301 15.23 -7.97 9.35
N LEU A 302 15.01 -8.30 8.08
CA LEU A 302 14.28 -9.48 7.65
C LEU A 302 14.95 -10.77 8.17
N TYR A 303 16.28 -10.86 8.06
CA TYR A 303 17.04 -12.01 8.58
C TYR A 303 16.88 -12.16 10.10
N ARG A 304 16.90 -11.06 10.82
CA ARG A 304 16.74 -11.06 12.29
C ARG A 304 15.31 -11.40 12.72
N ASP A 305 14.31 -10.98 11.97
CA ASP A 305 12.90 -11.27 12.23
C ASP A 305 12.61 -12.76 11.99
N GLY A 306 12.98 -13.28 10.81
CA GLY A 306 12.76 -14.69 10.47
C GLY A 306 13.57 -15.69 11.31
N LYS A 307 14.63 -15.24 12.01
CA LYS A 307 15.42 -16.10 12.90
C LYS A 307 14.70 -16.41 14.23
N TYR A 308 13.67 -15.65 14.58
CA TYR A 308 12.91 -15.85 15.82
C TYR A 308 11.66 -16.70 15.64
N ASP A 309 11.26 -17.04 14.40
CA ASP A 309 10.11 -17.91 14.15
C ASP A 309 10.43 -19.41 14.21
N TYR A 310 11.69 -19.78 14.50
CA TYR A 310 12.14 -21.18 14.63
C TYR A 310 12.41 -21.61 16.09
N TYR A 311 11.88 -20.85 17.08
CA TYR A 311 11.97 -21.24 18.49
C TYR A 311 10.64 -21.08 19.21
#